data_186fa86a9a6b80643f0917d6b2a04b9f
#
_entry.id   186fa86a9a6b80643f0917d6b2a04b9f
#
_cell.length_a   1.000
_cell.length_b   1.000
_cell.length_c   1.000
_cell.angle_alpha   90.00
_cell.angle_beta   90.00
_cell.angle_gamma   90.00
#
_symmetry.space_group_name_H-M   'P 1'
#
loop_
_entity.id
_entity.type
_entity.pdbx_description
1 polymer ?
#
loop_
_entity_poly.entity_id
_entity_poly.type
_entity_poly.pdbx_seq_one_letter_code
_entity_poly.pdbx_strand_id
1 'polypeptide(L)'
;MDDNPAKTDLYLNTYLLIFLIFIIAIVALKFRGKNTQFAIASGVAFYMILAFGFLGLFLASAPTGFAEQYPIPEGLEYHTPLKSLNTPDVYDDEVEKYVCQTDTTTYLQIRNGIQGGNYEYSFFYPMLPEGTIYLRCYEATTNLPLSEKRIKKSSSQQIPGSTRFSCHVRGKKFTIYEGDWGGYYAARIEVWFKGTNGDEKKLAEKIYAVEGWMR
;
A
#
# COMPACT_ATOMS: atom_id res chain seq x y z
N MET A 1 3.23 2.00 17.16
CA MET A 1 4.63 1.56 16.98
C MET A 1 5.03 0.86 18.26
N ASP A 2 4.80 -0.44 18.33
CA ASP A 2 5.32 -1.25 19.43
C ASP A 2 6.79 -1.56 19.14
N ASP A 3 7.64 -0.55 19.39
CA ASP A 3 9.05 -0.79 19.60
C ASP A 3 9.15 -1.65 20.88
N ASN A 4 9.13 -2.97 20.67
CA ASN A 4 9.30 -3.88 21.78
C ASN A 4 10.78 -3.80 22.20
N PRO A 5 11.12 -2.97 23.20
CA PRO A 5 12.51 -2.72 23.62
C PRO A 5 13.20 -4.03 24.01
N ALA A 6 12.44 -5.02 24.47
CA ALA A 6 12.96 -6.34 24.84
C ALA A 6 13.55 -7.12 23.65
N LYS A 7 13.04 -6.93 22.42
CA LYS A 7 13.64 -7.58 21.23
C LYS A 7 14.95 -6.92 20.84
N THR A 8 15.00 -5.61 20.84
CA THR A 8 16.21 -4.83 20.50
C THR A 8 17.33 -5.14 21.50
N ASP A 9 17.01 -5.18 22.81
CA ASP A 9 17.95 -5.53 23.85
C ASP A 9 18.46 -6.98 23.74
N LEU A 10 17.59 -7.91 23.37
CA LEU A 10 17.97 -9.31 23.16
C LEU A 10 18.98 -9.46 22.01
N TYR A 11 18.74 -8.79 20.87
CA TYR A 11 19.67 -8.81 19.74
C TYR A 11 21.00 -8.15 20.07
N LEU A 12 20.99 -7.00 20.74
CA LEU A 12 22.19 -6.30 21.14
C LEU A 12 23.03 -7.14 22.12
N ASN A 13 22.40 -7.75 23.12
CA ASN A 13 23.07 -8.60 24.10
C ASN A 13 23.63 -9.87 23.46
N THR A 14 22.91 -10.49 22.54
CA THR A 14 23.39 -11.67 21.81
C THR A 14 24.59 -11.32 20.93
N TYR A 15 24.56 -10.19 20.25
CA TYR A 15 25.66 -9.70 19.43
C TYR A 15 26.92 -9.41 20.28
N LEU A 16 26.76 -8.74 21.41
CA LEU A 16 27.85 -8.46 22.34
C LEU A 16 28.48 -9.75 22.90
N LEU A 17 27.66 -10.75 23.22
CA LEU A 17 28.16 -12.04 23.68
C LEU A 17 29.01 -12.76 22.63
N ILE A 18 28.54 -12.84 21.40
CA ILE A 18 29.27 -13.43 20.27
C ILE A 18 30.60 -12.70 20.05
N PHE A 19 30.57 -11.38 20.08
CA PHE A 19 31.75 -10.53 19.94
C PHE A 19 32.79 -10.80 21.04
N LEU A 20 32.35 -10.91 22.29
CA LEU A 20 33.21 -11.23 23.45
C LEU A 20 33.88 -12.61 23.30
N ILE A 21 33.13 -13.64 22.89
CA ILE A 21 33.65 -14.99 22.62
C ILE A 21 34.76 -14.95 21.56
N PHE A 22 34.56 -14.19 20.48
CA PHE A 22 35.54 -14.02 19.42
C PHE A 22 36.84 -13.36 19.91
N ILE A 23 36.72 -12.30 20.70
CA ILE A 23 37.90 -11.63 21.30
C ILE A 23 38.70 -12.60 22.16
N ILE A 24 38.04 -13.35 23.03
CA ILE A 24 38.66 -14.37 23.89
C ILE A 24 39.42 -15.41 23.05
N ALA A 25 38.80 -15.92 21.99
CA ALA A 25 39.40 -16.90 21.07
C ALA A 25 40.66 -16.35 20.39
N ILE A 26 40.61 -15.10 19.89
CA ILE A 26 41.74 -14.42 19.25
C ILE A 26 42.91 -14.24 20.23
N VAL A 27 42.61 -13.78 21.44
CA VAL A 27 43.61 -13.61 22.51
C VAL A 27 44.26 -14.94 22.87
N ALA A 28 43.47 -16.00 23.01
CA ALA A 28 43.99 -17.34 23.29
C ALA A 28 44.93 -17.88 22.20
N LEU A 29 44.70 -17.59 20.96
CA LEU A 29 45.59 -17.96 19.82
C LEU A 29 46.94 -17.22 19.94
N LYS A 30 46.95 -15.97 20.29
CA LYS A 30 48.15 -15.17 20.51
C LYS A 30 49.03 -15.75 21.64
N PHE A 31 48.42 -16.11 22.76
CA PHE A 31 49.14 -16.72 23.90
C PHE A 31 49.73 -18.11 23.56
N ARG A 32 49.16 -18.82 22.60
CA ARG A 32 49.67 -20.13 22.12
C ARG A 32 50.83 -20.00 21.11
N GLY A 33 51.34 -18.79 20.83
CA GLY A 33 52.44 -18.54 19.89
C GLY A 33 52.10 -18.79 18.42
N LYS A 34 50.84 -18.91 18.08
CA LYS A 34 50.38 -19.20 16.70
C LYS A 34 50.12 -17.91 15.94
N ASN A 35 51.16 -17.12 15.69
CA ASN A 35 51.02 -15.78 15.09
C ASN A 35 50.31 -15.73 13.74
N THR A 36 50.50 -16.71 12.84
CA THR A 36 49.84 -16.76 11.54
C THR A 36 48.32 -17.05 11.71
N GLN A 37 47.99 -18.00 12.58
CA GLN A 37 46.60 -18.33 12.86
C GLN A 37 45.88 -17.17 13.57
N PHE A 38 46.60 -16.45 14.44
CA PHE A 38 46.08 -15.23 15.06
C PHE A 38 45.76 -14.16 14.01
N ALA A 39 46.66 -13.90 13.07
CA ALA A 39 46.40 -12.90 12.01
C ALA A 39 45.20 -13.26 11.14
N ILE A 40 45.09 -14.54 10.73
CA ILE A 40 43.95 -15.02 9.94
C ILE A 40 42.65 -14.89 10.74
N ALA A 41 42.65 -15.36 12.01
CA ALA A 41 41.42 -15.27 12.87
C ALA A 41 41.00 -13.83 13.11
N SER A 42 41.98 -12.92 13.32
CA SER A 42 41.68 -11.48 13.48
C SER A 42 41.07 -10.87 12.23
N GLY A 43 41.58 -11.21 11.04
CA GLY A 43 41.03 -10.75 9.76
C GLY A 43 39.61 -11.25 9.52
N VAL A 44 39.35 -12.54 9.79
CA VAL A 44 38.00 -13.12 9.68
C VAL A 44 37.04 -12.48 10.68
N ALA A 45 37.46 -12.29 11.95
CA ALA A 45 36.63 -11.63 12.95
C ALA A 45 36.26 -10.20 12.57
N PHE A 46 37.23 -9.43 12.06
CA PHE A 46 37.00 -8.07 11.60
C PHE A 46 35.99 -8.02 10.44
N TYR A 47 36.15 -8.93 9.46
CA TYR A 47 35.22 -9.02 8.35
C TYR A 47 33.80 -9.40 8.78
N MET A 48 33.66 -10.35 9.71
CA MET A 48 32.36 -10.75 10.27
C MET A 48 31.69 -9.60 11.03
N ILE A 49 32.45 -8.83 11.81
CA ILE A 49 31.94 -7.64 12.52
C ILE A 49 31.41 -6.60 11.53
N LEU A 50 32.16 -6.31 10.49
CA LEU A 50 31.73 -5.39 9.43
C LEU A 50 30.46 -5.91 8.72
N ALA A 51 30.44 -7.17 8.33
CA ALA A 51 29.31 -7.76 7.61
C ALA A 51 28.02 -7.79 8.46
N PHE A 52 28.11 -8.25 9.70
CA PHE A 52 26.95 -8.30 10.61
C PHE A 52 26.54 -6.91 11.13
N GLY A 53 27.52 -6.03 11.35
CA GLY A 53 27.22 -4.64 11.71
C GLY A 53 26.48 -3.91 10.58
N PHE A 54 26.94 -4.09 9.34
CA PHE A 54 26.29 -3.52 8.17
C PHE A 54 24.89 -4.10 7.93
N LEU A 55 24.75 -5.44 8.06
CA LEU A 55 23.45 -6.11 7.98
C LEU A 55 22.50 -5.64 9.08
N GLY A 56 22.98 -5.51 10.30
CA GLY A 56 22.18 -5.00 11.42
C GLY A 56 21.72 -3.56 11.22
N LEU A 57 22.59 -2.69 10.72
CA LEU A 57 22.24 -1.32 10.35
C LEU A 57 21.23 -1.29 9.18
N PHE A 58 21.42 -2.14 8.19
CA PHE A 58 20.51 -2.24 7.06
C PHE A 58 19.11 -2.70 7.48
N LEU A 59 19.03 -3.73 8.35
CA LEU A 59 17.75 -4.20 8.89
C LEU A 59 17.07 -3.20 9.83
N ALA A 60 17.88 -2.47 10.63
CA ALA A 60 17.34 -1.43 11.53
C ALA A 60 16.88 -0.17 10.77
N SER A 61 17.46 0.09 9.60
CA SER A 61 17.07 1.21 8.73
C SER A 61 16.07 0.82 7.66
N ALA A 62 15.64 -0.45 7.62
CA ALA A 62 14.60 -0.87 6.68
C ALA A 62 13.35 -0.02 6.92
N PRO A 63 12.83 0.64 5.88
CA PRO A 63 11.63 1.45 6.05
C PRO A 63 10.50 0.55 6.52
N THR A 64 9.80 0.97 7.58
CA THR A 64 8.53 0.34 7.99
C THR A 64 7.57 0.35 6.82
N GLY A 65 6.83 -0.74 6.62
CA GLY A 65 5.85 -0.83 5.56
C GLY A 65 4.83 0.31 5.65
N PHE A 66 4.29 0.74 4.52
CA PHE A 66 3.32 1.85 4.48
C PHE A 66 2.09 1.56 5.35
N ALA A 67 1.59 0.31 5.33
CA ALA A 67 0.46 -0.11 6.15
C ALA A 67 0.77 -0.11 7.67
N GLU A 68 2.04 -0.34 8.05
CA GLU A 68 2.48 -0.23 9.44
C GLU A 68 2.52 1.23 9.91
N GLN A 69 2.86 2.16 9.02
CA GLN A 69 2.84 3.60 9.31
C GLN A 69 1.40 4.16 9.39
N TYR A 70 0.49 3.60 8.60
CA TYR A 70 -0.89 4.03 8.49
C TYR A 70 -1.87 2.87 8.75
N PRO A 71 -1.87 2.30 9.97
CA PRO A 71 -2.77 1.22 10.30
C PRO A 71 -4.23 1.70 10.21
N ILE A 72 -5.12 0.79 9.84
CA ILE A 72 -6.56 1.10 9.84
C ILE A 72 -7.01 1.36 11.27
N PRO A 73 -7.55 2.57 11.59
CA PRO A 73 -7.98 2.89 12.93
C PRO A 73 -9.12 1.97 13.41
N GLU A 74 -9.10 1.65 14.69
CA GLU A 74 -10.21 0.93 15.33
C GLU A 74 -11.51 1.75 15.20
N GLY A 75 -12.59 1.09 14.76
CA GLY A 75 -13.90 1.75 14.59
C GLY A 75 -14.07 2.53 13.30
N LEU A 76 -13.07 2.63 12.42
CA LEU A 76 -13.27 3.21 11.11
C LEU A 76 -14.09 2.27 10.22
N GLU A 77 -15.23 2.75 9.72
CA GLU A 77 -16.02 2.01 8.74
C GLU A 77 -15.35 2.07 7.37
N TYR A 78 -15.08 0.91 6.81
CA TYR A 78 -14.49 0.77 5.48
C TYR A 78 -15.08 -0.41 4.71
N HIS A 79 -14.93 -0.39 3.40
CA HIS A 79 -15.32 -1.48 2.50
C HIS A 79 -14.07 -2.26 2.06
N THR A 80 -14.27 -3.52 1.69
CA THR A 80 -13.25 -4.29 0.96
C THR A 80 -13.54 -4.22 -0.53
N PRO A 81 -12.52 -4.05 -1.40
CA PRO A 81 -12.71 -4.18 -2.83
C PRO A 81 -13.28 -5.55 -3.20
N LEU A 82 -14.18 -5.61 -4.16
CA LEU A 82 -14.71 -6.88 -4.66
C LEU A 82 -13.61 -7.71 -5.33
N LYS A 83 -13.80 -9.02 -5.41
CA LYS A 83 -12.86 -9.90 -6.12
C LYS A 83 -12.76 -9.53 -7.59
N SER A 84 -11.62 -9.83 -8.22
CA SER A 84 -11.41 -9.62 -9.66
C SER A 84 -12.40 -10.42 -10.50
N LEU A 85 -12.88 -9.83 -11.60
CA LEU A 85 -13.78 -10.51 -12.57
C LEU A 85 -13.15 -11.74 -13.26
N ASN A 86 -11.82 -11.92 -13.12
CA ASN A 86 -11.14 -13.10 -13.65
C ASN A 86 -11.33 -14.36 -12.79
N THR A 87 -12.04 -14.28 -11.66
CA THR A 87 -12.53 -15.44 -10.93
C THR A 87 -13.92 -15.77 -11.45
N PRO A 88 -14.17 -16.96 -12.03
CA PRO A 88 -15.40 -17.27 -12.75
C PRO A 88 -16.69 -17.28 -11.92
N ASP A 89 -16.62 -17.05 -10.62
CA ASP A 89 -17.71 -17.33 -9.70
C ASP A 89 -18.58 -16.14 -9.29
N VAL A 90 -18.31 -14.91 -9.75
CA VAL A 90 -19.14 -13.77 -9.34
C VAL A 90 -19.33 -12.78 -10.49
N TYR A 91 -20.18 -13.14 -11.43
CA TYR A 91 -20.89 -12.13 -12.21
C TYR A 91 -22.04 -11.65 -11.33
N ASP A 92 -21.84 -10.50 -10.70
CA ASP A 92 -22.85 -9.88 -9.85
C ASP A 92 -23.83 -9.07 -10.72
N ASP A 93 -24.54 -9.79 -11.61
CA ASP A 93 -25.62 -9.23 -12.43
C ASP A 93 -26.73 -8.61 -11.55
N GLU A 94 -26.83 -9.03 -10.30
CA GLU A 94 -27.85 -8.52 -9.37
C GLU A 94 -27.51 -7.10 -8.88
N VAL A 95 -26.24 -6.74 -8.69
CA VAL A 95 -25.86 -5.37 -8.30
C VAL A 95 -26.05 -4.40 -9.47
N GLU A 96 -25.72 -4.81 -10.67
CA GLU A 96 -25.96 -4.01 -11.89
C GLU A 96 -27.46 -3.74 -12.10
N LYS A 97 -28.28 -4.74 -11.83
CA LYS A 97 -29.75 -4.66 -11.94
C LYS A 97 -30.39 -3.81 -10.83
N TYR A 98 -29.84 -3.84 -9.63
CA TYR A 98 -30.36 -3.12 -8.46
C TYR A 98 -30.07 -1.63 -8.51
N VAL A 99 -28.89 -1.23 -8.93
CA VAL A 99 -28.44 0.17 -8.93
C VAL A 99 -29.04 0.96 -10.10
N CYS A 100 -29.31 0.30 -11.23
CA CYS A 100 -30.00 0.95 -12.36
C CYS A 100 -31.49 1.23 -12.10
N GLN A 101 -32.07 0.69 -11.04
CA GLN A 101 -33.49 0.86 -10.71
C GLN A 101 -33.78 1.98 -9.67
N THR A 102 -32.76 2.48 -8.97
CA THR A 102 -32.90 3.54 -7.97
C THR A 102 -32.40 4.86 -8.51
N ASP A 103 -33.30 5.73 -8.87
CA ASP A 103 -33.12 6.97 -9.63
C ASP A 103 -32.26 8.07 -8.99
N THR A 104 -31.62 7.89 -7.84
CA THR A 104 -31.04 9.02 -7.10
C THR A 104 -29.68 8.79 -6.44
N THR A 105 -29.14 7.59 -6.40
CA THR A 105 -27.92 7.33 -5.62
C THR A 105 -26.68 7.19 -6.49
N THR A 106 -25.69 8.06 -6.24
CA THR A 106 -24.31 7.84 -6.69
C THR A 106 -23.72 6.65 -5.96
N TYR A 107 -23.19 5.69 -6.69
CA TYR A 107 -22.59 4.50 -6.08
C TYR A 107 -21.21 4.23 -6.68
N LEU A 108 -20.19 4.21 -5.81
CA LEU A 108 -18.82 3.84 -6.15
C LEU A 108 -18.54 2.41 -5.71
N GLN A 109 -18.08 1.60 -6.66
CA GLN A 109 -17.64 0.23 -6.42
C GLN A 109 -16.20 0.05 -6.89
N ILE A 110 -15.36 -0.55 -6.06
CA ILE A 110 -13.98 -0.89 -6.37
C ILE A 110 -13.84 -2.40 -6.42
N ARG A 111 -13.10 -2.90 -7.42
CA ARG A 111 -12.73 -4.30 -7.58
C ARG A 111 -11.21 -4.44 -7.56
N ASN A 112 -10.74 -5.55 -7.03
CA ASN A 112 -9.32 -5.91 -7.13
C ASN A 112 -8.97 -6.21 -8.60
N GLY A 113 -7.78 -5.78 -9.01
CA GLY A 113 -7.17 -6.22 -10.25
C GLY A 113 -6.52 -7.60 -10.11
N ILE A 114 -5.65 -7.93 -11.07
CA ILE A 114 -4.94 -9.23 -11.09
C ILE A 114 -3.84 -9.27 -10.00
N GLN A 115 -3.30 -8.11 -9.63
CA GLN A 115 -2.19 -7.97 -8.69
C GLN A 115 -2.54 -6.94 -7.63
N GLY A 116 -1.96 -7.08 -6.44
CA GLY A 116 -2.10 -6.11 -5.35
C GLY A 116 -1.79 -4.69 -5.80
N GLY A 117 -2.48 -3.70 -5.25
CA GLY A 117 -2.36 -2.30 -5.63
C GLY A 117 -3.04 -1.92 -6.95
N ASN A 118 -3.45 -2.89 -7.76
CA ASN A 118 -4.22 -2.64 -8.98
C ASN A 118 -5.71 -2.79 -8.72
N TYR A 119 -6.45 -1.81 -9.15
CA TYR A 119 -7.90 -1.74 -8.94
C TYR A 119 -8.63 -1.37 -10.21
N GLU A 120 -9.90 -1.73 -10.26
CA GLU A 120 -10.87 -1.29 -11.25
C GLU A 120 -12.05 -0.64 -10.53
N TYR A 121 -12.56 0.49 -11.03
CA TYR A 121 -13.73 1.13 -10.45
C TYR A 121 -14.92 1.10 -11.39
N SER A 122 -16.10 0.96 -10.82
CA SER A 122 -17.37 1.20 -11.45
C SER A 122 -18.09 2.32 -10.70
N PHE A 123 -18.68 3.26 -11.44
CA PHE A 123 -19.37 4.39 -10.83
C PHE A 123 -20.72 4.60 -11.47
N PHE A 124 -21.72 4.65 -10.64
CA PHE A 124 -23.11 4.92 -11.02
C PHE A 124 -23.43 6.37 -10.63
N TYR A 125 -23.96 7.15 -11.57
CA TYR A 125 -24.18 8.57 -11.37
C TYR A 125 -25.53 9.03 -11.91
N PRO A 126 -26.14 10.07 -11.29
CA PRO A 126 -27.31 10.73 -11.86
C PRO A 126 -26.94 11.51 -13.11
N MET A 127 -27.90 12.18 -13.72
CA MET A 127 -27.66 13.03 -14.89
C MET A 127 -26.52 14.02 -14.62
N LEU A 128 -25.52 13.99 -15.50
CA LEU A 128 -24.42 14.95 -15.54
C LEU A 128 -24.31 15.57 -16.92
N PRO A 129 -23.87 16.83 -17.02
CA PRO A 129 -23.53 17.43 -18.31
C PRO A 129 -22.30 16.73 -18.90
N GLU A 130 -21.96 17.07 -20.13
CA GLU A 130 -20.72 16.63 -20.76
C GLU A 130 -19.50 17.04 -19.92
N GLY A 131 -18.55 16.13 -19.74
CA GLY A 131 -17.38 16.39 -18.95
C GLY A 131 -16.50 15.15 -18.74
N THR A 132 -15.68 15.18 -17.71
CA THR A 132 -14.75 14.12 -17.35
C THR A 132 -14.98 13.66 -15.92
N ILE A 133 -15.13 12.36 -15.70
CA ILE A 133 -15.08 11.74 -14.38
C ILE A 133 -13.67 11.21 -14.15
N TYR A 134 -13.15 11.35 -12.91
CA TYR A 134 -11.85 10.83 -12.50
C TYR A 134 -11.81 10.60 -10.98
N LEU A 135 -10.82 9.85 -10.52
CA LEU A 135 -10.63 9.56 -9.10
C LEU A 135 -9.52 10.42 -8.49
N ARG A 136 -9.68 10.70 -7.20
CA ARG A 136 -8.63 11.10 -6.27
C ARG A 136 -8.63 10.13 -5.10
N CYS A 137 -7.43 9.73 -4.67
CA CYS A 137 -7.27 8.81 -3.54
C CYS A 137 -6.40 9.46 -2.47
N TYR A 138 -6.77 9.25 -1.22
CA TYR A 138 -6.06 9.77 -0.05
C TYR A 138 -5.96 8.67 1.00
N GLU A 139 -4.85 8.64 1.73
CA GLU A 139 -4.81 7.89 2.97
C GLU A 139 -5.86 8.49 3.93
N ALA A 140 -6.68 7.61 4.57
CA ALA A 140 -7.93 8.04 5.20
C ALA A 140 -7.72 8.86 6.48
N THR A 141 -6.60 8.67 7.20
CA THR A 141 -6.35 9.30 8.50
C THR A 141 -5.62 10.63 8.38
N THR A 142 -4.61 10.70 7.52
CA THR A 142 -3.73 11.86 7.36
C THR A 142 -4.07 12.73 6.16
N ASN A 143 -4.96 12.26 5.28
CA ASN A 143 -5.26 12.88 3.99
C ASN A 143 -4.05 12.98 3.05
N LEU A 144 -3.06 12.11 3.22
CA LEU A 144 -1.92 12.02 2.29
C LEU A 144 -2.43 11.62 0.90
N PRO A 145 -2.15 12.41 -0.16
CA PRO A 145 -2.58 12.05 -1.50
C PRO A 145 -1.83 10.82 -2.00
N LEU A 146 -2.57 9.83 -2.52
CA LEU A 146 -2.04 8.57 -3.04
C LEU A 146 -1.97 8.64 -4.56
N SER A 147 -0.77 8.48 -5.13
CA SER A 147 -0.53 8.39 -6.59
C SER A 147 -1.29 9.42 -7.44
N GLU A 148 -1.51 10.63 -6.93
CA GLU A 148 -2.47 11.63 -7.40
C GLU A 148 -2.49 11.81 -8.92
N LYS A 149 -1.34 12.17 -9.52
CA LYS A 149 -1.25 12.44 -10.96
C LYS A 149 -1.53 11.19 -11.81
N ARG A 150 -1.08 10.03 -11.34
CA ARG A 150 -1.23 8.75 -12.06
C ARG A 150 -2.67 8.27 -11.98
N ILE A 151 -3.27 8.29 -10.80
CA ILE A 151 -4.68 7.89 -10.60
C ILE A 151 -5.59 8.83 -11.39
N LYS A 152 -5.41 10.14 -11.29
CA LYS A 152 -6.20 11.10 -12.08
C LYS A 152 -6.11 10.79 -13.58
N LYS A 153 -4.91 10.51 -14.11
CA LYS A 153 -4.72 10.19 -15.53
C LYS A 153 -5.35 8.85 -15.93
N SER A 154 -5.11 7.77 -15.15
CA SER A 154 -5.56 6.43 -15.51
C SER A 154 -7.07 6.24 -15.31
N SER A 155 -7.66 6.89 -14.31
CA SER A 155 -9.08 6.79 -14.00
C SER A 155 -9.97 7.74 -14.83
N SER A 156 -9.39 8.76 -15.51
CA SER A 156 -10.16 9.74 -16.27
C SER A 156 -10.97 9.11 -17.38
N GLN A 157 -12.25 9.43 -17.44
CA GLN A 157 -13.18 9.02 -18.48
C GLN A 157 -14.06 10.17 -18.91
N GLN A 158 -14.07 10.45 -20.23
CA GLN A 158 -15.02 11.37 -20.83
C GLN A 158 -16.43 10.77 -20.78
N ILE A 159 -17.39 11.56 -20.35
CA ILE A 159 -18.80 11.21 -20.37
C ILE A 159 -19.55 12.17 -21.29
N PRO A 160 -20.39 11.69 -22.18
CA PRO A 160 -21.29 12.54 -22.94
C PRO A 160 -22.33 13.16 -22.00
N GLY A 161 -22.75 14.37 -22.31
CA GLY A 161 -23.90 14.97 -21.64
C GLY A 161 -25.14 14.09 -21.84
N SER A 162 -25.83 13.76 -20.75
CA SER A 162 -26.99 12.89 -20.81
C SER A 162 -28.23 13.65 -20.33
N THR A 163 -29.29 13.61 -21.12
CA THR A 163 -30.63 14.03 -20.72
C THR A 163 -31.46 12.90 -20.11
N ARG A 164 -30.93 11.68 -20.12
CA ARG A 164 -31.50 10.48 -19.52
C ARG A 164 -30.56 9.94 -18.45
N PHE A 165 -31.12 9.26 -17.44
CA PHE A 165 -30.32 8.56 -16.43
C PHE A 165 -29.36 7.61 -17.12
N SER A 166 -28.08 7.91 -17.04
CA SER A 166 -27.02 7.03 -17.49
C SER A 166 -26.49 6.29 -16.29
N CYS A 167 -26.84 5.04 -16.16
CA CYS A 167 -26.54 4.29 -14.94
C CYS A 167 -25.08 3.93 -14.75
N HIS A 168 -24.16 4.16 -15.73
CA HIS A 168 -22.95 3.38 -15.63
C HIS A 168 -21.71 4.02 -16.28
N VAL A 169 -20.67 4.26 -15.48
CA VAL A 169 -19.26 4.30 -15.94
C VAL A 169 -18.65 2.94 -15.68
N ARG A 170 -18.33 2.20 -16.72
CA ARG A 170 -17.67 0.90 -16.60
C ARG A 170 -16.16 1.05 -16.48
N GLY A 171 -15.66 0.44 -15.46
CA GLY A 171 -14.35 0.21 -14.96
C GLY A 171 -13.16 0.64 -15.76
N LYS A 172 -12.52 1.72 -15.30
CA LYS A 172 -11.12 1.96 -15.66
C LYS A 172 -10.22 1.46 -14.56
N LYS A 173 -9.10 0.90 -14.98
CA LYS A 173 -8.06 0.41 -14.08
C LYS A 173 -7.24 1.57 -13.56
N PHE A 174 -6.91 1.54 -12.28
CA PHE A 174 -5.98 2.46 -11.65
C PHE A 174 -5.07 1.70 -10.69
N THR A 175 -3.94 2.30 -10.33
CA THR A 175 -2.95 1.69 -9.46
C THR A 175 -2.61 2.64 -8.33
N ILE A 176 -2.63 2.14 -7.12
CA ILE A 176 -2.10 2.80 -5.94
C ILE A 176 -0.69 2.26 -5.74
N TYR A 177 0.32 3.14 -5.75
CA TYR A 177 1.72 2.73 -5.67
C TYR A 177 2.26 2.75 -4.24
N GLU A 178 1.59 3.48 -3.35
CA GLU A 178 1.94 3.57 -1.95
C GLU A 178 1.47 2.32 -1.22
N GLY A 179 2.39 1.68 -0.50
CA GLY A 179 2.13 0.46 0.26
C GLY A 179 2.72 -0.80 -0.37
N ASP A 180 2.59 -1.89 0.36
CA ASP A 180 3.14 -3.20 0.05
C ASP A 180 2.02 -4.23 -0.16
N TRP A 181 2.32 -5.32 -0.85
CA TRP A 181 1.37 -6.43 -0.99
C TRP A 181 1.10 -7.09 0.37
N GLY A 182 -0.18 -7.31 0.64
CA GLY A 182 -0.63 -7.88 1.91
C GLY A 182 -0.63 -6.92 3.09
N GLY A 183 -0.11 -5.70 2.90
CA GLY A 183 -0.19 -4.62 3.89
C GLY A 183 -1.40 -3.72 3.60
N TYR A 184 -2.49 -3.92 4.34
CA TYR A 184 -3.72 -3.16 4.14
C TYR A 184 -3.76 -1.89 4.99
N TYR A 185 -4.20 -0.80 4.38
CA TYR A 185 -4.48 0.47 5.04
C TYR A 185 -5.78 1.08 4.49
N ALA A 186 -6.33 2.07 5.19
CA ALA A 186 -7.56 2.72 4.77
C ALA A 186 -7.28 3.83 3.74
N ALA A 187 -7.89 3.73 2.57
CA ALA A 187 -7.85 4.79 1.56
C ALA A 187 -9.24 5.35 1.29
N ARG A 188 -9.37 6.67 1.37
CA ARG A 188 -10.55 7.40 0.92
C ARG A 188 -10.45 7.64 -0.58
N ILE A 189 -11.37 7.03 -1.34
CA ILE A 189 -11.46 7.14 -2.78
C ILE A 189 -12.60 8.09 -3.12
N GLU A 190 -12.29 9.16 -3.79
CA GLU A 190 -13.22 10.21 -4.20
C GLU A 190 -13.45 10.19 -5.70
N VAL A 191 -14.71 10.30 -6.13
CA VAL A 191 -15.08 10.49 -7.53
C VAL A 191 -15.32 11.97 -7.77
N TRP A 192 -14.64 12.50 -8.76
CA TRP A 192 -14.72 13.88 -9.16
C TRP A 192 -15.24 14.02 -10.59
N PHE A 193 -16.03 15.05 -10.82
CA PHE A 193 -16.49 15.47 -12.13
C PHE A 193 -15.88 16.81 -12.50
N LYS A 194 -15.38 16.93 -13.71
CA LYS A 194 -14.90 18.18 -14.30
C LYS A 194 -15.74 18.51 -15.52
N GLY A 195 -16.50 19.58 -15.45
CA GLY A 195 -17.29 20.09 -16.57
C GLY A 195 -16.41 20.69 -17.68
N THR A 196 -17.01 20.93 -18.84
CA THR A 196 -16.35 21.57 -20.00
C THR A 196 -15.91 23.00 -19.70
N ASN A 197 -16.58 23.69 -18.77
CA ASN A 197 -16.20 25.02 -18.27
C ASN A 197 -15.00 25.00 -17.30
N GLY A 198 -14.51 23.82 -16.93
CA GLY A 198 -13.37 23.63 -16.02
C GLY A 198 -13.75 23.48 -14.53
N ASP A 199 -15.01 23.67 -14.17
CA ASP A 199 -15.48 23.51 -12.79
C ASP A 199 -15.33 22.06 -12.34
N GLU A 200 -14.78 21.85 -11.14
CA GLU A 200 -14.61 20.53 -10.53
C GLU A 200 -15.58 20.35 -9.35
N LYS A 201 -16.27 19.20 -9.31
CA LYS A 201 -17.22 18.85 -8.25
C LYS A 201 -16.98 17.44 -7.79
N LYS A 202 -16.92 17.23 -6.47
CA LYS A 202 -16.93 15.89 -5.88
C LYS A 202 -18.35 15.30 -5.95
N LEU A 203 -18.46 14.09 -6.48
CA LEU A 203 -19.73 13.39 -6.67
C LEU A 203 -19.99 12.36 -5.57
N ALA A 204 -18.96 11.63 -5.17
CA ALA A 204 -19.06 10.58 -4.15
C ALA A 204 -17.70 10.36 -3.50
N GLU A 205 -17.72 9.73 -2.33
CA GLU A 205 -16.54 9.22 -1.66
C GLU A 205 -16.86 7.93 -0.91
N LYS A 206 -15.85 7.05 -0.80
CA LYS A 206 -15.91 5.84 0.01
C LYS A 206 -14.53 5.49 0.53
N ILE A 207 -14.49 4.89 1.71
CA ILE A 207 -13.26 4.38 2.31
C ILE A 207 -13.17 2.88 2.02
N TYR A 208 -12.01 2.46 1.53
CA TYR A 208 -11.69 1.07 1.24
C TYR A 208 -10.41 0.64 1.96
N ALA A 209 -10.36 -0.62 2.40
CA ALA A 209 -9.09 -1.25 2.74
C ALA A 209 -8.36 -1.61 1.45
N VAL A 210 -7.21 -1.00 1.23
CA VAL A 210 -6.40 -1.18 0.02
C VAL A 210 -4.98 -1.58 0.38
N GLU A 211 -4.30 -2.18 -0.58
CA GLU A 211 -2.86 -2.43 -0.54
C GLU A 211 -2.17 -1.68 -1.67
N GLY A 212 -0.87 -1.44 -1.56
CA GLY A 212 -0.10 -0.75 -2.59
C GLY A 212 0.48 -1.69 -3.63
N TRP A 213 0.95 -1.12 -4.72
CA TRP A 213 1.72 -1.83 -5.73
C TRP A 213 3.18 -1.96 -5.29
N MET A 214 3.58 -3.13 -4.86
CA MET A 214 4.97 -3.44 -4.59
C MET A 214 5.78 -3.49 -5.90
N ARG A 215 6.87 -2.78 -5.92
CA ARG A 215 7.86 -2.82 -7.00
C ARG A 215 8.88 -3.92 -6.79
#